data_694be3ec51a8488f4a3c935dbd11cf2b
#
_entry.id   694be3ec51a8488f4a3c935dbd11cf2b
#
_cell.length_a   1.000
_cell.length_b   1.000
_cell.length_c   1.000
_cell.angle_alpha   90.00
_cell.angle_beta   90.00
_cell.angle_gamma   90.00
#
_symmetry.space_group_name_H-M   'P 1'
#
loop_
_entity.id
_entity.type
_entity.pdbx_description
1 polymer ?
#
loop_
_entity_poly.entity_id
_entity_poly.type
_entity_poly.pdbx_seq_one_letter_code
_entity_poly.pdbx_strand_id
1 'polypeptide(L)'
;MKLGRLNHIGVATHSIADSIVHYRDVLGATDITEPFDLPEQGVKVCFVNTPTHSGMDGTQIELIELLGEGSAIRGFLEKNPLGGQHHVCFEVPDIAAAREWFERQGKRILGPTRIGAHGTPIFFVHPKDMEGMLTEIMETPTGEH
;
A
#
# COMPACT_ATOMS: atom_id res chain seq x y z
N MET A 1 19.13 1.99 -9.60
CA MET A 1 17.73 1.57 -9.49
C MET A 1 16.87 2.52 -10.32
N LYS A 2 15.79 2.02 -10.86
CA LYS A 2 14.89 2.86 -11.65
C LYS A 2 13.52 2.93 -10.99
N LEU A 3 13.13 4.12 -10.54
CA LEU A 3 11.82 4.33 -9.92
C LEU A 3 10.72 4.27 -10.97
N GLY A 4 9.72 3.45 -10.71
CA GLY A 4 8.51 3.39 -11.51
C GLY A 4 7.44 4.33 -10.96
N ARG A 5 6.19 4.00 -11.26
CA ARG A 5 5.09 4.87 -10.88
C ARG A 5 4.72 4.73 -9.40
N LEU A 6 4.04 5.74 -8.87
CA LEU A 6 3.40 5.65 -7.56
C LEU A 6 2.16 4.75 -7.72
N ASN A 7 2.24 3.55 -7.16
CA ASN A 7 1.16 2.56 -7.30
C ASN A 7 -0.03 2.90 -6.43
N HIS A 8 0.24 3.16 -5.14
CA HIS A 8 -0.86 3.48 -4.22
C HIS A 8 -0.37 4.24 -2.99
N ILE A 9 -1.35 4.83 -2.31
CA ILE A 9 -1.18 5.40 -0.99
C ILE A 9 -2.00 4.51 -0.06
N GLY A 10 -1.35 3.94 0.95
CA GLY A 10 -2.02 3.11 1.96
C GLY A 10 -2.65 3.99 3.03
N VAL A 11 -3.91 3.77 3.30
CA VAL A 11 -4.69 4.54 4.27
C VAL A 11 -5.30 3.59 5.29
N ALA A 12 -4.90 3.73 6.55
CA ALA A 12 -5.46 2.93 7.63
C ALA A 12 -6.82 3.50 8.03
N THR A 13 -7.80 2.62 8.20
CA THR A 13 -9.14 3.01 8.59
C THR A 13 -9.69 2.07 9.66
N HIS A 14 -10.59 2.58 10.48
CA HIS A 14 -11.29 1.74 11.46
C HIS A 14 -12.41 0.93 10.83
N SER A 15 -12.91 1.36 9.66
CA SER A 15 -14.00 0.66 8.98
C SER A 15 -13.93 0.92 7.47
N ILE A 16 -13.60 -0.11 6.71
CA ILE A 16 -13.61 -0.04 5.25
C ILE A 16 -15.03 0.26 4.76
N ALA A 17 -16.04 -0.33 5.39
CA ALA A 17 -17.42 -0.06 5.01
C ALA A 17 -17.76 1.43 5.08
N ASP A 18 -17.38 2.09 6.17
CA ASP A 18 -17.61 3.53 6.31
C ASP A 18 -16.76 4.33 5.34
N SER A 19 -15.52 3.91 5.12
CA SER A 19 -14.63 4.58 4.17
C SER A 19 -15.18 4.53 2.74
N ILE A 20 -15.75 3.40 2.34
CA ILE A 20 -16.35 3.26 1.01
C ILE A 20 -17.48 4.28 0.82
N VAL A 21 -18.33 4.43 1.84
CA VAL A 21 -19.40 5.42 1.78
C VAL A 21 -18.82 6.83 1.61
N HIS A 22 -17.78 7.15 2.36
CA HIS A 22 -17.13 8.46 2.27
C HIS A 22 -16.54 8.71 0.88
N TYR A 23 -15.77 7.76 0.37
CA TYR A 23 -15.13 7.91 -0.94
C TYR A 23 -16.15 8.01 -2.05
N ARG A 24 -17.22 7.21 -1.99
CA ARG A 24 -18.28 7.23 -2.99
C ARG A 24 -19.11 8.51 -2.93
N ASP A 25 -19.61 8.83 -1.74
CA ASP A 25 -20.63 9.90 -1.59
C ASP A 25 -20.03 11.29 -1.45
N VAL A 26 -18.84 11.41 -0.87
CA VAL A 26 -18.18 12.72 -0.67
C VAL A 26 -17.19 13.01 -1.79
N LEU A 27 -16.37 12.02 -2.17
CA LEU A 27 -15.34 12.23 -3.17
C LEU A 27 -15.75 11.81 -4.57
N GLY A 28 -16.89 11.16 -4.72
CA GLY A 28 -17.41 10.80 -6.04
C GLY A 28 -16.69 9.64 -6.69
N ALA A 29 -16.06 8.76 -5.88
CA ALA A 29 -15.38 7.59 -6.43
C ALA A 29 -16.39 6.67 -7.12
N THR A 30 -16.03 6.19 -8.30
CA THR A 30 -16.90 5.32 -9.10
C THR A 30 -16.35 3.92 -9.29
N ASP A 31 -15.11 3.68 -8.87
CA ASP A 31 -14.44 2.39 -9.06
C ASP A 31 -13.80 1.96 -7.74
N ILE A 32 -14.55 1.19 -6.97
CA ILE A 32 -14.12 0.70 -5.66
C ILE A 32 -14.23 -0.82 -5.69
N THR A 33 -13.12 -1.51 -5.37
CA THR A 33 -13.12 -2.97 -5.41
C THR A 33 -13.82 -3.56 -4.20
N GLU A 34 -14.24 -4.82 -4.31
CA GLU A 34 -14.78 -5.55 -3.16
C GLU A 34 -13.66 -5.73 -2.12
N PRO A 35 -13.95 -5.51 -0.83
CA PRO A 35 -12.97 -5.77 0.21
C PRO A 35 -12.58 -7.24 0.25
N PHE A 36 -11.33 -7.52 0.60
CA PHE A 36 -10.86 -8.89 0.79
C PHE A 36 -9.91 -8.96 1.97
N ASP A 37 -9.81 -10.15 2.56
CA ASP A 37 -8.95 -10.38 3.70
C ASP A 37 -7.55 -10.78 3.25
N LEU A 38 -6.55 -10.27 3.96
CA LEU A 38 -5.16 -10.62 3.75
C LEU A 38 -4.60 -11.09 5.11
N PRO A 39 -4.95 -12.35 5.50
CA PRO A 39 -4.68 -12.82 6.87
C PRO A 39 -3.21 -12.83 7.24
N GLU A 40 -2.32 -13.11 6.29
CA GLU A 40 -0.88 -13.14 6.55
C GLU A 40 -0.36 -11.79 7.01
N GLN A 41 -1.00 -10.72 6.60
CA GLN A 41 -0.63 -9.36 7.01
C GLN A 41 -1.55 -8.80 8.08
N GLY A 42 -2.59 -9.56 8.47
CA GLY A 42 -3.51 -9.16 9.50
C GLY A 42 -4.39 -7.97 9.13
N VAL A 43 -4.72 -7.82 7.86
CA VAL A 43 -5.52 -6.68 7.39
C VAL A 43 -6.60 -7.11 6.40
N LYS A 44 -7.68 -6.35 6.39
CA LYS A 44 -8.67 -6.34 5.32
C LYS A 44 -8.30 -5.20 4.38
N VAL A 45 -8.44 -5.41 3.09
CA VAL A 45 -7.97 -4.49 2.05
C VAL A 45 -9.10 -4.17 1.08
N CYS A 46 -9.12 -2.91 0.62
CA CYS A 46 -10.05 -2.47 -0.41
C CYS A 46 -9.36 -1.37 -1.22
N PHE A 47 -9.48 -1.41 -2.54
CA PHE A 47 -8.87 -0.41 -3.40
C PHE A 47 -9.90 0.56 -3.94
N VAL A 48 -9.57 1.85 -3.88
CA VAL A 48 -10.30 2.89 -4.59
C VAL A 48 -9.43 3.28 -5.78
N ASN A 49 -9.93 3.03 -6.97
CA ASN A 49 -9.18 3.32 -8.20
C ASN A 49 -9.43 4.77 -8.63
N THR A 50 -8.36 5.48 -8.98
CA THR A 50 -8.48 6.85 -9.46
C THR A 50 -8.27 6.87 -10.97
N PRO A 51 -9.02 7.71 -11.69
CA PRO A 51 -8.92 7.76 -13.15
C PRO A 51 -7.69 8.52 -13.61
N THR A 52 -7.30 8.29 -14.87
CA THR A 52 -6.26 9.07 -15.54
C THR A 52 -6.83 9.63 -16.84
N HIS A 53 -6.15 10.63 -17.40
CA HIS A 53 -6.56 11.22 -18.67
C HIS A 53 -6.51 10.24 -19.83
N SER A 54 -5.58 9.29 -19.76
CA SER A 54 -5.36 8.33 -20.86
C SER A 54 -6.18 7.06 -20.73
N GLY A 55 -6.97 6.92 -19.63
CA GLY A 55 -7.70 5.70 -19.34
C GLY A 55 -6.83 4.57 -18.82
N MET A 56 -5.56 4.84 -18.57
CA MET A 56 -4.66 3.86 -17.94
C MET A 56 -4.91 3.83 -16.44
N ASP A 57 -4.38 2.80 -15.77
CA ASP A 57 -4.51 2.67 -14.32
C ASP A 57 -3.90 3.86 -13.61
N GLY A 58 -4.70 4.50 -12.75
CA GLY A 58 -4.24 5.59 -11.91
C GLY A 58 -3.67 5.07 -10.60
N THR A 59 -3.18 6.01 -9.79
CA THR A 59 -2.75 5.70 -8.43
C THR A 59 -3.97 5.28 -7.62
N GLN A 60 -3.83 4.20 -6.86
CA GLN A 60 -4.91 3.70 -6.02
C GLN A 60 -4.81 4.26 -4.61
N ILE A 61 -5.94 4.35 -3.93
CA ILE A 61 -5.97 4.43 -2.48
C ILE A 61 -6.19 3.00 -1.98
N GLU A 62 -5.28 2.51 -1.17
CA GLU A 62 -5.42 1.19 -0.53
C GLU A 62 -5.95 1.41 0.88
N LEU A 63 -7.21 1.09 1.08
CA LEU A 63 -7.81 1.15 2.41
C LEU A 63 -7.45 -0.13 3.16
N ILE A 64 -6.91 0.03 4.37
CA ILE A 64 -6.53 -1.11 5.20
C ILE A 64 -7.19 -0.99 6.56
N GLU A 65 -7.83 -2.10 6.95
CA GLU A 65 -8.55 -2.21 8.22
C GLU A 65 -7.94 -3.36 9.03
N LEU A 66 -7.89 -3.19 10.34
CA LEU A 66 -7.38 -4.20 11.25
C LEU A 66 -8.17 -5.49 11.15
N LEU A 67 -7.47 -6.61 10.93
CA LEU A 67 -8.08 -7.94 10.90
C LEU A 67 -7.42 -8.76 12.00
N GLY A 68 -8.15 -8.98 13.09
CA GLY A 68 -7.61 -9.71 14.23
C GLY A 68 -6.64 -8.89 15.06
N GLU A 69 -5.99 -9.53 16.04
CA GLU A 69 -5.19 -8.82 17.02
C GLU A 69 -3.72 -8.63 16.64
N GLY A 70 -3.22 -9.44 15.71
CA GLY A 70 -1.81 -9.43 15.34
C GLY A 70 -1.44 -8.47 14.20
N SER A 71 -2.30 -7.54 13.88
CA SER A 71 -2.09 -6.67 12.73
C SER A 71 -0.98 -5.65 12.94
N ALA A 72 -0.17 -5.44 11.89
CA ALA A 72 0.88 -4.44 11.90
C ALA A 72 0.33 -3.01 11.99
N ILE A 73 -0.92 -2.76 11.63
CA ILE A 73 -1.49 -1.42 11.68
C ILE A 73 -2.12 -1.07 13.04
N ARG A 74 -2.16 -2.01 13.98
CA ARG A 74 -2.73 -1.75 15.31
C ARG A 74 -2.06 -0.58 16.00
N GLY A 75 -0.74 -0.60 16.08
CA GLY A 75 0.03 0.47 16.71
C GLY A 75 -0.17 1.82 16.01
N PHE A 76 -0.28 1.79 14.68
CA PHE A 76 -0.55 3.01 13.93
C PHE A 76 -1.91 3.59 14.29
N LEU A 77 -2.95 2.77 14.35
CA LEU A 77 -4.31 3.23 14.67
C LEU A 77 -4.41 3.74 16.11
N GLU A 78 -3.64 3.13 17.04
CA GLU A 78 -3.60 3.62 18.41
C GLU A 78 -3.01 5.02 18.51
N LYS A 79 -1.99 5.31 17.69
CA LYS A 79 -1.34 6.63 17.66
C LYS A 79 -2.09 7.62 16.78
N ASN A 80 -2.91 7.14 15.87
CA ASN A 80 -3.65 7.96 14.91
C ASN A 80 -5.13 7.58 14.97
N PRO A 81 -5.87 8.08 15.97
CA PRO A 81 -7.25 7.63 16.20
C PRO A 81 -8.23 7.85 15.05
N LEU A 82 -7.94 8.80 14.16
CA LEU A 82 -8.77 9.01 12.98
C LEU A 82 -8.35 8.13 11.80
N GLY A 83 -7.30 7.33 11.96
CA GLY A 83 -6.68 6.65 10.85
C GLY A 83 -5.83 7.60 10.02
N GLY A 84 -5.74 7.36 8.72
CA GLY A 84 -5.04 8.25 7.81
C GLY A 84 -3.93 7.58 7.05
N GLN A 85 -3.10 8.37 6.39
CA GLN A 85 -2.03 7.87 5.53
C GLN A 85 -1.04 7.02 6.33
N HIS A 86 -0.86 5.80 5.88
CA HIS A 86 0.01 4.83 6.54
C HIS A 86 1.31 4.61 5.77
N HIS A 87 1.23 4.49 4.46
CA HIS A 87 2.41 4.27 3.62
C HIS A 87 2.18 4.73 2.18
N VAL A 88 3.28 4.80 1.43
CA VAL A 88 3.24 5.02 -0.02
C VAL A 88 3.92 3.84 -0.69
N CYS A 89 3.51 3.51 -1.90
CA CYS A 89 4.07 2.37 -2.63
C CYS A 89 4.54 2.80 -4.01
N PHE A 90 5.81 2.55 -4.28
CA PHE A 90 6.41 2.79 -5.61
C PHE A 90 6.73 1.47 -6.28
N GLU A 91 6.60 1.45 -7.61
CA GLU A 91 6.94 0.28 -8.41
C GLU A 91 8.39 0.33 -8.87
N VAL A 92 9.01 -0.85 -8.96
CA VAL A 92 10.34 -1.04 -9.52
C VAL A 92 10.30 -2.21 -10.49
N PRO A 93 11.19 -2.26 -11.48
CA PRO A 93 11.15 -3.37 -12.45
C PRO A 93 11.63 -4.71 -11.89
N ASP A 94 12.50 -4.71 -10.88
CA ASP A 94 13.12 -5.92 -10.35
C ASP A 94 13.27 -5.77 -8.85
N ILE A 95 12.49 -6.54 -8.09
CA ILE A 95 12.45 -6.42 -6.63
C ILE A 95 13.76 -6.83 -5.97
N ALA A 96 14.43 -7.86 -6.49
CA ALA A 96 15.69 -8.33 -5.92
C ALA A 96 16.78 -7.29 -6.09
N ALA A 97 16.86 -6.70 -7.27
CA ALA A 97 17.83 -5.63 -7.55
C ALA A 97 17.54 -4.39 -6.70
N ALA A 98 16.28 -4.05 -6.52
CA ALA A 98 15.89 -2.93 -5.67
C ALA A 98 16.29 -3.16 -4.21
N ARG A 99 16.06 -4.38 -3.71
CA ARG A 99 16.44 -4.70 -2.34
C ARG A 99 17.94 -4.54 -2.13
N GLU A 100 18.76 -5.09 -3.03
CA GLU A 100 20.21 -4.91 -2.98
C GLU A 100 20.61 -3.44 -3.00
N TRP A 101 19.95 -2.65 -3.85
CA TRP A 101 20.22 -1.22 -3.96
C TRP A 101 19.99 -0.51 -2.62
N PHE A 102 18.82 -0.73 -2.01
CA PHE A 102 18.50 -0.11 -0.72
C PHE A 102 19.47 -0.56 0.38
N GLU A 103 19.86 -1.83 0.38
CA GLU A 103 20.84 -2.34 1.35
C GLU A 103 22.18 -1.66 1.16
N ARG A 104 22.64 -1.48 -0.08
CA ARG A 104 23.89 -0.78 -0.36
C ARG A 104 23.84 0.69 0.03
N GLN A 105 22.68 1.30 -0.02
CA GLN A 105 22.47 2.69 0.41
C GLN A 105 22.37 2.82 1.94
N GLY A 106 22.46 1.71 2.66
CA GLY A 106 22.37 1.71 4.11
C GLY A 106 20.95 1.94 4.65
N LYS A 107 19.94 1.71 3.83
CA LYS A 107 18.54 1.88 4.25
C LYS A 107 18.03 0.62 4.91
N ARG A 108 17.24 0.79 5.98
CA ARG A 108 16.73 -0.34 6.75
C ARG A 108 15.48 -0.91 6.11
N ILE A 109 15.58 -2.17 5.70
CA ILE A 109 14.44 -2.89 5.14
C ILE A 109 13.75 -3.65 6.26
N LEU A 110 12.43 -3.57 6.31
CA LEU A 110 11.62 -4.18 7.36
C LEU A 110 11.14 -5.55 6.94
N GLY A 111 11.85 -6.57 7.37
CA GLY A 111 11.46 -7.96 7.13
C GLY A 111 11.86 -8.48 5.76
N PRO A 112 11.45 -9.72 5.44
CA PRO A 112 11.76 -10.34 4.16
C PRO A 112 10.88 -9.81 3.03
N THR A 113 11.34 -10.01 1.79
CA THR A 113 10.49 -9.81 0.62
C THR A 113 9.35 -10.83 0.66
N ARG A 114 8.14 -10.37 0.37
CA ARG A 114 6.94 -11.22 0.41
C ARG A 114 5.95 -10.76 -0.66
N ILE A 115 4.92 -11.56 -0.88
CA ILE A 115 3.88 -11.21 -1.85
C ILE A 115 2.88 -10.27 -1.19
N GLY A 116 2.65 -9.12 -1.81
CA GLY A 116 1.71 -8.11 -1.31
C GLY A 116 0.31 -8.26 -1.87
N ALA A 117 -0.53 -7.26 -1.57
CA ALA A 117 -1.95 -7.27 -1.94
C ALA A 117 -2.19 -7.31 -3.45
N HIS A 118 -1.25 -6.83 -4.24
CA HIS A 118 -1.35 -6.84 -5.71
C HIS A 118 -0.82 -8.13 -6.33
N GLY A 119 -0.38 -9.09 -5.51
CA GLY A 119 0.10 -10.38 -6.01
C GLY A 119 1.53 -10.38 -6.52
N THR A 120 2.29 -9.31 -6.30
CA THR A 120 3.69 -9.23 -6.70
C THR A 120 4.60 -9.09 -5.47
N PRO A 121 5.92 -9.38 -5.62
CA PRO A 121 6.83 -9.24 -4.49
C PRO A 121 6.97 -7.79 -4.01
N ILE A 122 7.02 -7.64 -2.68
CA ILE A 122 7.17 -6.33 -2.05
C ILE A 122 8.15 -6.41 -0.88
N PHE A 123 8.65 -5.25 -0.47
CA PHE A 123 9.26 -5.06 0.85
C PHE A 123 9.01 -3.62 1.31
N PHE A 124 9.19 -3.39 2.62
CA PHE A 124 9.02 -2.05 3.21
C PHE A 124 10.37 -1.53 3.65
N VAL A 125 10.56 -0.21 3.50
CA VAL A 125 11.75 0.50 3.98
C VAL A 125 11.34 1.40 5.13
N HIS A 126 12.17 1.40 6.19
CA HIS A 126 11.90 2.11 7.43
C HIS A 126 11.71 3.62 7.18
N PRO A 127 10.67 4.22 7.77
CA PRO A 127 10.37 5.64 7.52
C PRO A 127 11.49 6.59 7.91
N LYS A 128 12.30 6.26 8.92
CA LYS A 128 13.43 7.12 9.30
C LYS A 128 14.47 7.26 8.19
N ASP A 129 14.52 6.32 7.27
CA ASP A 129 15.45 6.34 6.16
C ASP A 129 14.79 6.80 4.85
N MET A 130 13.50 7.15 4.89
CA MET A 130 12.69 7.51 3.73
C MET A 130 11.92 8.81 3.97
N GLU A 131 12.59 9.79 4.54
CA GLU A 131 12.04 11.13 4.74
C GLU A 131 10.75 11.15 5.57
N GLY A 132 10.62 10.20 6.50
CA GLY A 132 9.46 10.12 7.37
C GLY A 132 8.29 9.30 6.82
N MET A 133 8.44 8.74 5.61
CA MET A 133 7.38 7.95 5.00
C MET A 133 7.71 6.46 5.07
N LEU A 134 6.84 5.67 5.66
CA LEU A 134 6.91 4.22 5.49
C LEU A 134 6.70 3.92 4.01
N THR A 135 7.70 3.34 3.38
CA THR A 135 7.72 3.20 1.93
C THR A 135 7.71 1.74 1.52
N GLU A 136 6.69 1.37 0.77
CA GLU A 136 6.58 0.04 0.18
C GLU A 136 7.20 0.08 -1.21
N ILE A 137 8.04 -0.91 -1.51
CA ILE A 137 8.62 -1.09 -2.85
C ILE A 137 7.99 -2.35 -3.42
N MET A 138 7.46 -2.24 -4.63
CA MET A 138 6.68 -3.29 -5.26
C MET A 138 7.21 -3.56 -6.66
N GLU A 139 7.37 -4.83 -6.99
CA GLU A 139 7.72 -5.16 -8.37
C GLU A 139 6.54 -4.86 -9.28
N THR A 140 6.81 -4.16 -10.37
CA THR A 140 5.76 -3.81 -11.33
C THR A 140 5.05 -5.10 -11.81
N PRO A 141 3.70 -5.14 -11.73
CA PRO A 141 2.97 -6.30 -12.26
C PRO A 141 3.29 -6.50 -13.73
N THR A 142 3.39 -7.76 -14.15
CA THR A 142 3.78 -8.07 -15.53
C THR A 142 2.74 -7.69 -16.56
N GLY A 143 1.56 -7.32 -16.11
CA GLY A 143 0.53 -6.86 -17.04
C GLY A 143 -0.19 -7.95 -17.79
N GLU A 144 0.02 -9.17 -17.40
CA GLU A 144 -0.69 -10.30 -17.97
C GLU A 144 -2.09 -10.36 -17.38
N HIS A 145 -3.04 -9.88 -18.13
CA HIS A 145 -4.42 -9.77 -17.66
C HIS A 145 -5.37 -10.50 -18.59
#